data_c244347a1ebaf20988d9c03d70b62d74
#
_entry.id   c244347a1ebaf20988d9c03d70b62d74
#
_cell.length_a   1.000
_cell.length_b   1.000
_cell.length_c   1.000
_cell.angle_alpha   90.00
_cell.angle_beta   90.00
_cell.angle_gamma   90.00
#
_symmetry.space_group_name_H-M   'P 1'
#
loop_
_entity.id
_entity.type
_entity.pdbx_description
1 polymer ?
#
loop_
_entity_poly.entity_id
_entity_poly.type
_entity_poly.pdbx_seq_one_letter_code
_entity_poly.pdbx_strand_id
1 'polypeptide(L)'
;MRAILLLFFASTFSVACSAITIDEETVFQPKPSVTPETFNLDGVALDVQSIPVADSVSVDAWYLTQSSAQATVLFFGGNGFYLVQSRGYLRALSRPPVNALLWDYRGYGRSEGSPSAETLRQDALAVHDSLVARPSVTPNRLLVWGHSLGSFLATYVASQRSVGGVVLENPATNVEDWTSHLFPWYIRLFLGVNVDPALKEDDNLERIRQLEVPLLVVGGKDDPVTDPEMARRLYAEAASEQRQLVLVEGGVHNGLYDAPEVQDAYYDLVEHVTTSTPRPASSP
;
A
#
# COMPACT_ATOMS: atom_id res chain seq x y z
N MET A 1 -28.19 -63.34 37.32
CA MET A 1 -27.16 -62.83 36.43
C MET A 1 -27.84 -62.02 35.32
N ARG A 2 -27.84 -60.70 35.42
CA ARG A 2 -28.39 -59.78 34.35
C ARG A 2 -27.19 -59.12 33.70
N ALA A 3 -27.00 -59.43 32.42
CA ALA A 3 -25.97 -58.77 31.60
C ALA A 3 -26.48 -57.42 31.13
N ILE A 4 -25.75 -56.33 31.50
CA ILE A 4 -26.00 -54.98 31.03
C ILE A 4 -25.17 -54.83 29.77
N LEU A 5 -25.89 -54.67 28.64
CA LEU A 5 -25.31 -54.35 27.33
C LEU A 5 -25.06 -52.83 27.23
N LEU A 6 -23.81 -52.39 27.34
CA LEU A 6 -23.41 -51.00 27.11
C LEU A 6 -23.28 -50.77 25.59
N LEU A 7 -24.28 -50.12 25.01
CA LEU A 7 -24.19 -49.60 23.63
C LEU A 7 -23.39 -48.29 23.62
N PHE A 8 -22.15 -48.41 23.12
CA PHE A 8 -21.37 -47.22 22.77
C PHE A 8 -21.92 -46.58 21.49
N PHE A 9 -22.63 -45.48 21.66
CA PHE A 9 -22.96 -44.60 20.53
C PHE A 9 -21.70 -43.82 20.11
N ALA A 10 -21.02 -44.32 19.10
CA ALA A 10 -19.96 -43.55 18.40
C ALA A 10 -20.68 -42.52 17.53
N SER A 11 -20.90 -41.31 18.06
CA SER A 11 -21.29 -40.16 17.26
C SER A 11 -20.08 -39.72 16.45
N THR A 12 -20.03 -40.08 15.18
CA THR A 12 -19.11 -39.50 14.22
C THR A 12 -19.47 -38.03 14.06
N PHE A 13 -18.76 -37.17 14.76
CA PHE A 13 -18.73 -35.75 14.46
C PHE A 13 -18.06 -35.60 13.09
N SER A 14 -18.85 -35.44 12.03
CA SER A 14 -18.35 -34.94 10.75
C SER A 14 -18.00 -33.47 10.98
N VAL A 15 -16.74 -33.21 11.29
CA VAL A 15 -16.18 -31.85 11.20
C VAL A 15 -16.17 -31.52 9.71
N ALA A 16 -17.19 -30.81 9.25
CA ALA A 16 -17.11 -30.17 7.95
C ALA A 16 -15.89 -29.21 8.05
N CYS A 17 -14.82 -29.51 7.32
CA CYS A 17 -13.72 -28.57 7.14
C CYS A 17 -14.27 -27.35 6.42
N SER A 18 -14.69 -26.35 7.18
CA SER A 18 -15.01 -25.04 6.63
C SER A 18 -13.69 -24.39 6.22
N ALA A 19 -13.51 -24.12 4.93
CA ALA A 19 -12.38 -23.36 4.41
C ALA A 19 -12.81 -21.90 4.25
N ILE A 20 -11.99 -20.97 4.70
CA ILE A 20 -12.09 -19.55 4.40
C ILE A 20 -11.22 -19.29 3.16
N THR A 21 -11.80 -18.69 2.14
CA THR A 21 -11.04 -18.24 0.97
C THR A 21 -10.86 -16.72 1.06
N ILE A 22 -9.61 -16.28 1.00
CA ILE A 22 -9.25 -14.88 0.84
C ILE A 22 -9.12 -14.65 -0.65
N ASP A 23 -10.14 -14.08 -1.24
CA ASP A 23 -10.24 -13.73 -2.65
C ASP A 23 -10.28 -12.21 -2.85
N GLU A 24 -10.32 -11.78 -4.08
CA GLU A 24 -10.37 -10.36 -4.43
C GLU A 24 -11.60 -9.66 -3.88
N GLU A 25 -12.77 -10.31 -3.86
CA GLU A 25 -14.01 -9.73 -3.30
C GLU A 25 -13.89 -9.53 -1.79
N THR A 26 -13.19 -10.43 -1.10
CA THR A 26 -12.91 -10.31 0.34
C THR A 26 -11.91 -9.18 0.62
N VAL A 27 -10.91 -9.00 -0.23
CA VAL A 27 -9.86 -7.97 -0.06
C VAL A 27 -10.36 -6.61 -0.51
N PHE A 28 -10.95 -6.50 -1.70
CA PHE A 28 -11.37 -5.21 -2.28
C PHE A 28 -12.85 -4.95 -1.97
N GLN A 29 -13.11 -4.10 -0.97
CA GLN A 29 -14.47 -3.78 -0.50
C GLN A 29 -14.76 -2.29 -0.63
N PRO A 30 -14.98 -1.77 -1.87
CA PRO A 30 -15.34 -0.38 -2.06
C PRO A 30 -16.68 -0.07 -1.39
N LYS A 31 -16.72 0.99 -0.60
CA LYS A 31 -17.96 1.45 0.04
C LYS A 31 -18.82 2.19 -0.98
N PRO A 32 -20.14 1.98 -1.00
CA PRO A 32 -21.04 2.63 -1.98
C PRO A 32 -21.11 4.15 -1.81
N SER A 33 -20.79 4.66 -0.62
CA SER A 33 -20.67 6.10 -0.37
C SER A 33 -19.77 6.34 0.84
N VAL A 34 -19.03 7.46 0.81
CA VAL A 34 -18.23 7.97 1.93
C VAL A 34 -18.55 9.45 2.15
N THR A 35 -18.53 9.89 3.40
CA THR A 35 -18.77 11.30 3.74
C THR A 35 -17.48 12.09 3.48
N PRO A 36 -17.52 13.15 2.62
CA PRO A 36 -16.35 13.99 2.40
C PRO A 36 -15.92 14.74 3.66
N GLU A 37 -14.62 14.87 3.86
CA GLU A 37 -14.05 15.78 4.86
C GLU A 37 -13.95 17.20 4.29
N THR A 38 -14.10 18.19 5.17
CA THR A 38 -13.81 19.57 4.83
C THR A 38 -12.37 19.88 5.19
N PHE A 39 -11.60 20.38 4.23
CA PHE A 39 -10.21 20.78 4.47
C PHE A 39 -9.81 21.99 3.61
N ASN A 40 -8.82 22.71 4.09
CA ASN A 40 -8.10 23.75 3.36
C ASN A 40 -6.60 23.50 3.56
N LEU A 41 -5.83 23.69 2.51
CA LEU A 41 -4.38 23.54 2.51
C LEU A 41 -3.78 24.89 2.09
N ASP A 42 -3.25 25.64 3.06
CA ASP A 42 -2.65 26.94 2.78
C ASP A 42 -1.36 26.77 1.93
N GLY A 43 -1.27 27.54 0.85
CA GLY A 43 -0.11 27.52 -0.04
C GLY A 43 -0.02 26.32 -0.99
N VAL A 44 -1.03 25.46 -1.02
CA VAL A 44 -1.11 24.30 -1.92
C VAL A 44 -2.30 24.47 -2.85
N ALA A 45 -2.07 24.34 -4.16
CA ALA A 45 -3.15 24.29 -5.14
C ALA A 45 -3.55 22.82 -5.37
N LEU A 46 -4.86 22.57 -5.38
CA LEU A 46 -5.45 21.27 -5.63
C LEU A 46 -6.13 21.26 -7.00
N ASP A 47 -5.72 20.36 -7.87
CA ASP A 47 -6.32 20.09 -9.17
C ASP A 47 -6.97 18.68 -9.15
N VAL A 48 -8.29 18.68 -9.35
CA VAL A 48 -9.10 17.45 -9.41
C VAL A 48 -9.13 16.97 -10.84
N GLN A 49 -8.74 15.73 -11.06
CA GLN A 49 -8.52 15.15 -12.37
C GLN A 49 -9.24 13.81 -12.52
N SER A 50 -9.57 13.48 -13.76
CA SER A 50 -9.97 12.14 -14.18
C SER A 50 -8.86 11.59 -15.08
N ILE A 51 -8.20 10.53 -14.65
CA ILE A 51 -7.09 9.89 -15.38
C ILE A 51 -7.64 8.67 -16.10
N PRO A 52 -7.61 8.64 -17.45
CA PRO A 52 -7.98 7.44 -18.18
C PRO A 52 -6.95 6.33 -17.92
N VAL A 53 -7.45 5.16 -17.57
CA VAL A 53 -6.70 3.92 -17.40
C VAL A 53 -7.16 2.90 -18.44
N ALA A 54 -6.81 1.63 -18.34
CA ALA A 54 -7.21 0.63 -19.33
C ALA A 54 -8.75 0.52 -19.48
N ASP A 55 -9.22 0.03 -20.65
CA ASP A 55 -10.62 -0.40 -20.91
C ASP A 55 -11.70 0.69 -20.78
N SER A 56 -11.40 1.90 -21.18
CA SER A 56 -12.33 3.04 -21.12
C SER A 56 -12.78 3.39 -19.68
N VAL A 57 -12.04 2.95 -18.68
CA VAL A 57 -12.24 3.29 -17.27
C VAL A 57 -11.38 4.50 -16.93
N SER A 58 -11.93 5.43 -16.16
CA SER A 58 -11.20 6.57 -15.61
C SER A 58 -11.21 6.51 -14.08
N VAL A 59 -10.10 6.92 -13.47
CA VAL A 59 -9.96 7.03 -12.03
C VAL A 59 -9.89 8.49 -11.59
N ASP A 60 -10.52 8.79 -10.44
CA ASP A 60 -10.48 10.12 -9.82
C ASP A 60 -9.12 10.32 -9.15
N ALA A 61 -8.48 11.45 -9.40
CA ALA A 61 -7.18 11.79 -8.84
C ALA A 61 -7.09 13.25 -8.44
N TRP A 62 -6.36 13.51 -7.37
CA TRP A 62 -6.09 14.83 -6.85
C TRP A 62 -4.60 15.13 -6.94
N TYR A 63 -4.25 16.15 -7.71
CA TYR A 63 -2.88 16.60 -7.86
C TYR A 63 -2.65 17.90 -7.07
N LEU A 64 -1.80 17.81 -6.06
CA LEU A 64 -1.39 18.93 -5.23
C LEU A 64 -0.11 19.53 -5.78
N THR A 65 -0.07 20.84 -5.92
CA THR A 65 1.11 21.56 -6.39
C THR A 65 1.53 22.65 -5.41
N GLN A 66 2.84 22.75 -5.23
CA GLN A 66 3.50 23.79 -4.44
C GLN A 66 4.53 24.51 -5.31
N SER A 67 4.63 25.84 -5.18
CA SER A 67 5.61 26.64 -5.97
C SER A 67 7.07 26.31 -5.66
N SER A 68 7.34 25.78 -4.47
CA SER A 68 8.68 25.37 -4.01
C SER A 68 9.00 23.90 -4.26
N ALA A 69 8.11 23.14 -4.91
CA ALA A 69 8.27 21.70 -5.07
C ALA A 69 9.56 21.33 -5.81
N GLN A 70 10.31 20.40 -5.23
CA GLN A 70 11.56 19.86 -5.77
C GLN A 70 11.45 18.38 -6.16
N ALA A 71 10.43 17.71 -5.66
CA ALA A 71 10.10 16.31 -5.97
C ALA A 71 8.58 16.14 -6.13
N THR A 72 8.16 14.97 -6.51
CA THR A 72 6.73 14.60 -6.61
C THR A 72 6.51 13.28 -5.88
N VAL A 73 5.37 13.13 -5.23
CA VAL A 73 4.93 11.87 -4.61
C VAL A 73 3.73 11.33 -5.36
N LEU A 74 3.78 10.06 -5.73
CA LEU A 74 2.62 9.27 -6.14
C LEU A 74 2.19 8.40 -4.97
N PHE A 75 1.00 8.63 -4.44
CA PHE A 75 0.49 7.96 -3.25
C PHE A 75 -0.49 6.85 -3.61
N PHE A 76 -0.28 5.69 -3.01
CA PHE A 76 -1.13 4.51 -3.08
C PHE A 76 -1.75 4.25 -1.71
N GLY A 77 -3.07 4.44 -1.60
CA GLY A 77 -3.80 4.29 -0.35
C GLY A 77 -3.98 2.84 0.09
N GLY A 78 -4.32 2.65 1.36
CA GLY A 78 -4.78 1.35 1.88
C GLY A 78 -6.20 1.01 1.41
N ASN A 79 -6.67 -0.19 1.76
CA ASN A 79 -7.99 -0.68 1.33
C ASN A 79 -9.20 0.20 1.76
N GLY A 80 -9.07 1.02 2.75
CA GLY A 80 -10.13 1.95 3.18
C GLY A 80 -9.88 3.40 2.79
N PHE A 81 -8.92 3.65 1.91
CA PHE A 81 -8.57 4.99 1.48
C PHE A 81 -9.59 5.54 0.46
N TYR A 82 -9.96 6.81 0.66
CA TYR A 82 -10.77 7.59 -0.26
C TYR A 82 -10.24 9.02 -0.33
N LEU A 83 -10.13 9.58 -1.52
CA LEU A 83 -9.67 10.96 -1.74
C LEU A 83 -10.43 11.96 -0.86
N VAL A 84 -11.74 11.83 -0.80
CA VAL A 84 -12.60 12.72 -0.01
C VAL A 84 -12.42 12.63 1.51
N GLN A 85 -11.61 11.66 1.99
CA GLN A 85 -11.25 11.46 3.40
C GLN A 85 -9.72 11.49 3.62
N SER A 86 -8.97 12.02 2.67
CA SER A 86 -7.49 11.98 2.68
C SER A 86 -6.82 13.19 3.34
N ARG A 87 -7.56 14.03 4.08
CA ARG A 87 -7.04 15.27 4.69
C ARG A 87 -5.72 15.08 5.43
N GLY A 88 -5.58 13.99 6.19
CA GLY A 88 -4.36 13.68 6.92
C GLY A 88 -3.18 13.49 5.98
N TYR A 89 -3.33 12.64 4.98
CA TYR A 89 -2.29 12.40 3.96
C TYR A 89 -1.98 13.66 3.16
N LEU A 90 -2.98 14.40 2.70
CA LEU A 90 -2.76 15.65 1.97
C LEU A 90 -1.87 16.61 2.74
N ARG A 91 -2.15 16.78 4.05
CA ARG A 91 -1.36 17.63 4.94
C ARG A 91 0.05 17.08 5.14
N ALA A 92 0.19 15.80 5.41
CA ALA A 92 1.48 15.18 5.70
C ALA A 92 2.40 15.18 4.48
N LEU A 93 1.87 14.81 3.31
CA LEU A 93 2.61 14.78 2.05
C LEU A 93 3.04 16.19 1.60
N SER A 94 2.26 17.22 1.93
CA SER A 94 2.59 18.60 1.52
C SER A 94 3.52 19.35 2.49
N ARG A 95 3.95 18.74 3.60
CA ARG A 95 4.91 19.39 4.52
C ARG A 95 6.28 19.63 3.89
N PRO A 96 6.95 18.65 3.25
CA PRO A 96 8.12 18.93 2.44
C PRO A 96 7.76 19.67 1.14
N PRO A 97 8.73 20.31 0.46
CA PRO A 97 8.51 20.98 -0.81
C PRO A 97 8.33 19.99 -1.96
N VAL A 98 7.20 19.29 -1.99
CA VAL A 98 6.86 18.29 -3.01
C VAL A 98 5.48 18.55 -3.60
N ASN A 99 5.29 18.15 -4.85
CA ASN A 99 3.96 17.92 -5.39
C ASN A 99 3.49 16.53 -4.98
N ALA A 100 2.18 16.28 -4.97
CA ALA A 100 1.66 14.96 -4.67
C ALA A 100 0.44 14.62 -5.55
N LEU A 101 0.38 13.38 -6.02
CA LEU A 101 -0.80 12.82 -6.67
C LEU A 101 -1.34 11.68 -5.83
N LEU A 102 -2.61 11.83 -5.42
CA LEU A 102 -3.39 10.81 -4.74
C LEU A 102 -4.56 10.43 -5.66
N TRP A 103 -5.02 9.19 -5.58
CA TRP A 103 -6.10 8.73 -6.44
C TRP A 103 -6.97 7.66 -5.77
N ASP A 104 -8.23 7.61 -6.15
CA ASP A 104 -9.16 6.56 -5.77
C ASP A 104 -8.99 5.38 -6.74
N TYR A 105 -8.81 4.17 -6.22
CA TYR A 105 -8.75 2.97 -7.03
C TYR A 105 -10.04 2.76 -7.83
N ARG A 106 -9.96 2.04 -8.96
CA ARG A 106 -11.19 1.72 -9.71
C ARG A 106 -12.25 1.09 -8.79
N GLY A 107 -13.50 1.52 -8.93
CA GLY A 107 -14.61 1.14 -8.07
C GLY A 107 -14.66 1.84 -6.70
N TYR A 108 -13.62 2.61 -6.32
CA TYR A 108 -13.61 3.40 -5.09
C TYR A 108 -13.97 4.86 -5.39
N GLY A 109 -14.61 5.51 -4.42
CA GLY A 109 -14.96 6.93 -4.51
C GLY A 109 -15.76 7.25 -5.76
N ARG A 110 -15.18 8.08 -6.64
CA ARG A 110 -15.78 8.45 -7.93
C ARG A 110 -15.11 7.75 -9.11
N SER A 111 -14.15 6.87 -8.88
CA SER A 111 -13.51 6.09 -9.92
C SER A 111 -14.44 5.04 -10.48
N GLU A 112 -14.38 4.84 -11.80
CA GLU A 112 -15.20 3.88 -12.53
C GLU A 112 -14.66 2.44 -12.36
N GLY A 113 -15.44 1.45 -12.81
CA GLY A 113 -15.06 0.05 -12.93
C GLY A 113 -15.15 -0.74 -11.61
N SER A 114 -14.49 -1.88 -11.59
CA SER A 114 -14.42 -2.78 -10.42
C SER A 114 -12.98 -3.21 -10.18
N PRO A 115 -12.52 -3.27 -8.92
CA PRO A 115 -11.14 -3.62 -8.60
C PRO A 115 -10.88 -5.11 -8.77
N SER A 116 -9.68 -5.44 -9.25
CA SER A 116 -9.02 -6.74 -9.12
C SER A 116 -7.52 -6.49 -8.91
N ALA A 117 -6.77 -7.47 -8.43
CA ALA A 117 -5.33 -7.33 -8.24
C ALA A 117 -4.62 -6.96 -9.56
N GLU A 118 -4.97 -7.64 -10.64
CA GLU A 118 -4.42 -7.37 -11.97
C GLU A 118 -4.75 -5.96 -12.46
N THR A 119 -6.03 -5.57 -12.39
CA THR A 119 -6.44 -4.24 -12.88
C THR A 119 -5.87 -3.12 -12.04
N LEU A 120 -5.73 -3.29 -10.72
CA LEU A 120 -5.08 -2.28 -9.87
C LEU A 120 -3.60 -2.10 -10.20
N ARG A 121 -2.88 -3.18 -10.53
CA ARG A 121 -1.49 -3.10 -11.00
C ARG A 121 -1.39 -2.35 -12.34
N GLN A 122 -2.29 -2.63 -13.29
CA GLN A 122 -2.34 -1.93 -14.57
C GLN A 122 -2.67 -0.44 -14.40
N ASP A 123 -3.66 -0.12 -13.57
CA ASP A 123 -4.03 1.26 -13.27
C ASP A 123 -2.90 2.02 -12.59
N ALA A 124 -2.20 1.40 -11.65
CA ALA A 124 -1.06 2.01 -10.97
C ALA A 124 0.04 2.42 -11.96
N LEU A 125 0.32 1.59 -12.98
CA LEU A 125 1.25 1.95 -14.06
C LEU A 125 0.71 3.08 -14.93
N ALA A 126 -0.58 3.04 -15.31
CA ALA A 126 -1.19 4.08 -16.12
C ALA A 126 -1.20 5.44 -15.41
N VAL A 127 -1.51 5.47 -14.10
CA VAL A 127 -1.46 6.67 -13.28
C VAL A 127 -0.03 7.20 -13.16
N HIS A 128 0.96 6.31 -12.92
CA HIS A 128 2.38 6.68 -12.93
C HIS A 128 2.78 7.31 -14.27
N ASP A 129 2.46 6.66 -15.39
CA ASP A 129 2.86 7.10 -16.73
C ASP A 129 2.18 8.45 -17.08
N SER A 130 0.91 8.63 -16.69
CA SER A 130 0.21 9.92 -16.80
C SER A 130 0.88 11.04 -15.99
N LEU A 131 1.39 10.70 -14.79
CA LEU A 131 2.08 11.67 -13.94
C LEU A 131 3.44 12.05 -14.52
N VAL A 132 4.23 11.08 -14.98
CA VAL A 132 5.57 11.30 -15.56
C VAL A 132 5.50 12.00 -16.93
N ALA A 133 4.38 11.92 -17.65
CA ALA A 133 4.17 12.67 -18.88
C ALA A 133 4.14 14.21 -18.65
N ARG A 134 4.04 14.69 -17.41
CA ARG A 134 4.07 16.11 -17.08
C ARG A 134 5.51 16.63 -17.13
N PRO A 135 5.78 17.77 -17.82
CA PRO A 135 7.13 18.33 -17.91
C PRO A 135 7.79 18.68 -16.57
N SER A 136 6.96 18.89 -15.53
CA SER A 136 7.42 19.22 -14.17
C SER A 136 7.80 18.00 -13.34
N VAL A 137 7.53 16.77 -13.80
CA VAL A 137 7.78 15.53 -13.07
C VAL A 137 9.01 14.82 -13.65
N THR A 138 10.00 14.60 -12.81
CA THR A 138 11.22 13.89 -13.18
C THR A 138 11.25 12.53 -12.49
N PRO A 139 11.38 11.40 -13.21
CA PRO A 139 11.35 10.07 -12.60
C PRO A 139 12.30 9.90 -11.40
N ASN A 140 13.54 10.40 -11.51
CA ASN A 140 14.52 10.30 -10.40
C ASN A 140 14.18 11.18 -9.18
N ARG A 141 13.14 12.00 -9.26
CA ARG A 141 12.57 12.80 -8.16
C ARG A 141 11.11 12.46 -7.90
N LEU A 142 10.65 11.32 -8.40
CA LEU A 142 9.33 10.78 -8.13
C LEU A 142 9.44 9.73 -7.02
N LEU A 143 8.84 10.01 -5.88
CA LEU A 143 8.67 9.06 -4.80
C LEU A 143 7.35 8.33 -4.98
N VAL A 144 7.34 7.01 -4.75
CA VAL A 144 6.11 6.23 -4.63
C VAL A 144 5.89 5.90 -3.17
N TRP A 145 4.72 6.22 -2.62
CA TRP A 145 4.36 5.97 -1.23
C TRP A 145 3.17 5.04 -1.18
N GLY A 146 3.33 3.86 -0.59
CA GLY A 146 2.26 2.89 -0.42
C GLY A 146 1.93 2.66 1.05
N HIS A 147 0.65 2.83 1.42
CA HIS A 147 0.12 2.48 2.74
C HIS A 147 -0.61 1.15 2.68
N SER A 148 -0.29 0.21 3.57
CA SER A 148 -1.00 -1.09 3.69
C SER A 148 -1.10 -1.81 2.33
N LEU A 149 -2.32 -2.04 1.80
CA LEU A 149 -2.56 -2.57 0.45
C LEU A 149 -1.76 -1.80 -0.63
N GLY A 150 -1.70 -0.47 -0.52
CA GLY A 150 -0.95 0.36 -1.47
C GLY A 150 0.54 0.08 -1.52
N SER A 151 1.12 -0.58 -0.49
CA SER A 151 2.53 -0.98 -0.50
C SER A 151 2.85 -1.96 -1.64
N PHE A 152 1.91 -2.84 -1.99
CA PHE A 152 2.06 -3.76 -3.11
C PHE A 152 2.09 -3.03 -4.45
N LEU A 153 1.25 -1.99 -4.60
CA LEU A 153 1.23 -1.17 -5.82
C LEU A 153 2.47 -0.28 -5.93
N ALA A 154 2.93 0.31 -4.82
CA ALA A 154 4.15 1.11 -4.80
C ALA A 154 5.39 0.31 -5.20
N THR A 155 5.58 -0.90 -4.64
CA THR A 155 6.70 -1.77 -5.02
C THR A 155 6.55 -2.31 -6.43
N TYR A 156 5.32 -2.60 -6.87
CA TYR A 156 5.07 -3.03 -8.25
C TYR A 156 5.45 -1.94 -9.24
N VAL A 157 4.99 -0.70 -9.04
CA VAL A 157 5.38 0.43 -9.90
C VAL A 157 6.89 0.62 -9.89
N ALA A 158 7.54 0.61 -8.72
CA ALA A 158 8.99 0.75 -8.61
C ALA A 158 9.77 -0.37 -9.30
N SER A 159 9.20 -1.58 -9.40
CA SER A 159 9.81 -2.71 -10.13
C SER A 159 9.66 -2.61 -11.65
N GLN A 160 8.65 -1.86 -12.14
CA GLN A 160 8.30 -1.74 -13.56
C GLN A 160 8.68 -0.40 -14.18
N ARG A 161 8.94 0.62 -13.37
CA ARG A 161 9.17 2.01 -13.78
C ARG A 161 10.28 2.65 -12.99
N SER A 162 10.92 3.65 -13.58
CA SER A 162 11.92 4.45 -12.87
C SER A 162 11.25 5.36 -11.85
N VAL A 163 11.71 5.27 -10.61
CA VAL A 163 11.30 6.14 -9.50
C VAL A 163 12.54 6.61 -8.72
N GLY A 164 12.43 7.72 -8.00
CA GLY A 164 13.49 8.26 -7.18
C GLY A 164 13.63 7.59 -5.82
N GLY A 165 12.55 6.99 -5.30
CA GLY A 165 12.54 6.29 -4.02
C GLY A 165 11.17 5.72 -3.68
N VAL A 166 11.13 4.89 -2.64
CA VAL A 166 9.94 4.16 -2.18
C VAL A 166 9.71 4.42 -0.70
N VAL A 167 8.45 4.69 -0.32
CA VAL A 167 7.99 4.72 1.07
C VAL A 167 6.94 3.63 1.26
N LEU A 168 7.14 2.78 2.24
CA LEU A 168 6.20 1.73 2.62
C LEU A 168 5.71 1.98 4.05
N GLU A 169 4.45 2.32 4.21
CA GLU A 169 3.80 2.59 5.50
C GLU A 169 2.90 1.42 5.88
N ASN A 170 3.17 0.81 7.03
CA ASN A 170 2.49 -0.41 7.50
C ASN A 170 2.33 -1.47 6.40
N PRO A 171 3.44 -1.86 5.74
CA PRO A 171 3.38 -2.79 4.63
C PRO A 171 3.16 -4.23 5.10
N ALA A 172 2.49 -5.04 4.29
CA ALA A 172 2.59 -6.49 4.39
C ALA A 172 3.78 -7.01 3.57
N THR A 173 4.39 -8.10 3.99
CA THR A 173 5.44 -8.79 3.22
C THR A 173 4.88 -9.42 1.94
N ASN A 174 3.82 -10.20 2.10
CA ASN A 174 2.98 -10.77 1.05
C ASN A 174 1.60 -11.14 1.64
N VAL A 175 0.68 -11.57 0.80
CA VAL A 175 -0.69 -11.90 1.23
C VAL A 175 -0.72 -13.15 2.12
N GLU A 176 0.19 -14.10 1.95
CA GLU A 176 0.25 -15.33 2.75
C GLU A 176 0.74 -15.05 4.17
N ASP A 177 1.76 -14.21 4.35
CA ASP A 177 2.26 -13.79 5.66
C ASP A 177 1.18 -12.96 6.39
N TRP A 178 0.54 -12.02 5.69
CA TRP A 178 -0.56 -11.21 6.22
C TRP A 178 -1.73 -12.08 6.67
N THR A 179 -2.15 -13.04 5.84
CA THR A 179 -3.20 -14.01 6.17
C THR A 179 -2.82 -14.87 7.38
N SER A 180 -1.53 -15.24 7.49
CA SER A 180 -1.02 -16.04 8.61
C SER A 180 -1.01 -15.25 9.92
N HIS A 181 -0.83 -13.93 9.87
CA HIS A 181 -0.98 -13.05 11.03
C HIS A 181 -2.45 -12.95 11.48
N LEU A 182 -3.39 -12.76 10.55
CA LEU A 182 -4.83 -12.67 10.84
C LEU A 182 -5.42 -14.00 11.35
N PHE A 183 -4.91 -15.13 10.83
CA PHE A 183 -5.36 -16.48 11.19
C PHE A 183 -4.20 -17.29 11.77
N PRO A 184 -3.89 -17.17 13.09
CA PRO A 184 -2.82 -17.88 13.74
C PRO A 184 -2.93 -19.40 13.58
N TRP A 185 -1.81 -20.12 13.70
CA TRP A 185 -1.70 -21.55 13.42
C TRP A 185 -2.75 -22.41 14.14
N TYR A 186 -3.14 -22.04 15.36
CA TYR A 186 -4.13 -22.80 16.15
C TYR A 186 -5.54 -22.64 15.58
N ILE A 187 -5.88 -21.52 14.92
CA ILE A 187 -7.14 -21.35 14.17
C ILE A 187 -7.08 -22.16 12.89
N ARG A 188 -5.94 -22.13 12.19
CA ARG A 188 -5.71 -22.85 10.93
C ARG A 188 -5.73 -24.37 11.07
N LEU A 189 -5.59 -24.92 12.31
CA LEU A 189 -5.82 -26.34 12.58
C LEU A 189 -7.26 -26.79 12.39
N PHE A 190 -8.22 -25.86 12.56
CA PHE A 190 -9.66 -26.15 12.50
C PHE A 190 -10.32 -25.56 11.25
N LEU A 191 -9.71 -24.51 10.67
CA LEU A 191 -10.21 -23.83 9.48
C LEU A 191 -9.11 -23.87 8.40
N GLY A 192 -9.44 -24.41 7.24
CA GLY A 192 -8.61 -24.23 6.05
C GLY A 192 -8.62 -22.75 5.66
N VAL A 193 -7.45 -22.15 5.39
CA VAL A 193 -7.36 -20.80 4.84
C VAL A 193 -6.68 -20.90 3.48
N ASN A 194 -7.41 -20.51 2.44
CA ASN A 194 -6.92 -20.49 1.07
C ASN A 194 -6.78 -19.03 0.62
N VAL A 195 -5.74 -18.75 -0.13
CA VAL A 195 -5.50 -17.44 -0.76
C VAL A 195 -5.64 -17.61 -2.26
N ASP A 196 -6.41 -16.71 -2.88
CA ASP A 196 -6.58 -16.70 -4.34
C ASP A 196 -5.20 -16.55 -5.04
N PRO A 197 -4.92 -17.36 -6.06
CA PRO A 197 -3.68 -17.23 -6.82
C PRO A 197 -3.40 -15.84 -7.36
N ALA A 198 -4.43 -15.08 -7.76
CA ALA A 198 -4.28 -13.70 -8.27
C ALA A 198 -3.68 -12.76 -7.23
N LEU A 199 -3.98 -12.96 -5.94
CA LEU A 199 -3.42 -12.17 -4.84
C LEU A 199 -1.99 -12.58 -4.46
N LYS A 200 -1.55 -13.80 -4.80
CA LYS A 200 -0.21 -14.31 -4.47
C LYS A 200 0.91 -13.66 -5.30
N GLU A 201 0.56 -13.02 -6.42
CA GLU A 201 1.51 -12.24 -7.21
C GLU A 201 1.95 -10.96 -6.50
N ASP A 202 1.22 -10.54 -5.45
CA ASP A 202 1.53 -9.37 -4.66
C ASP A 202 2.47 -9.73 -3.51
N ASP A 203 3.78 -9.76 -3.85
CA ASP A 203 4.88 -10.09 -2.95
C ASP A 203 5.87 -8.92 -2.87
N ASN A 204 5.81 -8.19 -1.75
CA ASN A 204 6.73 -7.10 -1.48
C ASN A 204 8.15 -7.60 -1.16
N LEU A 205 8.30 -8.82 -0.58
CA LEU A 205 9.63 -9.37 -0.29
C LEU A 205 10.38 -9.72 -1.57
N GLU A 206 9.71 -10.30 -2.55
CA GLU A 206 10.32 -10.61 -3.83
C GLU A 206 10.80 -9.32 -4.52
N ARG A 207 9.91 -8.31 -4.56
CA ARG A 207 10.21 -7.04 -5.24
C ARG A 207 11.30 -6.25 -4.52
N ILE A 208 11.27 -6.16 -3.18
CA ILE A 208 12.21 -5.32 -2.42
C ILE A 208 13.66 -5.82 -2.50
N ARG A 209 13.86 -7.13 -2.70
CA ARG A 209 15.19 -7.74 -2.92
C ARG A 209 15.86 -7.32 -4.22
N GLN A 210 15.12 -6.68 -5.13
CA GLN A 210 15.58 -6.23 -6.44
C GLN A 210 15.57 -4.70 -6.58
N LEU A 211 14.94 -4.00 -5.64
CA LEU A 211 14.84 -2.54 -5.67
C LEU A 211 16.05 -1.89 -5.00
N GLU A 212 16.86 -1.20 -5.80
CA GLU A 212 18.05 -0.50 -5.34
C GLU A 212 17.83 1.00 -5.05
N VAL A 213 16.62 1.51 -5.29
CA VAL A 213 16.27 2.91 -5.04
C VAL A 213 16.16 3.19 -3.54
N PRO A 214 16.36 4.46 -3.10
CA PRO A 214 16.17 4.84 -1.71
C PRO A 214 14.84 4.36 -1.13
N LEU A 215 14.87 3.80 0.08
CA LEU A 215 13.74 3.12 0.72
C LEU A 215 13.51 3.61 2.14
N LEU A 216 12.29 4.05 2.44
CA LEU A 216 11.81 4.27 3.79
C LEU A 216 10.72 3.24 4.12
N VAL A 217 10.92 2.45 5.16
CA VAL A 217 9.92 1.53 5.69
C VAL A 217 9.43 2.06 7.03
N VAL A 218 8.13 2.20 7.19
CA VAL A 218 7.47 2.72 8.38
C VAL A 218 6.52 1.67 8.92
N GLY A 219 6.56 1.39 10.23
CA GLY A 219 5.66 0.45 10.88
C GLY A 219 5.17 0.95 12.23
N GLY A 220 3.91 0.70 12.55
CA GLY A 220 3.36 0.91 13.89
C GLY A 220 3.66 -0.30 14.77
N LYS A 221 4.22 -0.08 15.99
CA LYS A 221 4.52 -1.20 16.89
C LYS A 221 3.27 -1.88 17.45
N ASP A 222 2.16 -1.15 17.50
CA ASP A 222 0.87 -1.65 18.00
C ASP A 222 -0.15 -1.83 16.84
N ASP A 223 0.35 -2.06 15.61
CA ASP A 223 -0.51 -2.31 14.46
C ASP A 223 -1.17 -3.70 14.53
N PRO A 224 -2.52 -3.77 14.64
CA PRO A 224 -3.21 -5.05 14.71
C PRO A 224 -3.48 -5.69 13.33
N VAL A 225 -3.20 -5.00 12.23
CA VAL A 225 -3.52 -5.42 10.85
C VAL A 225 -2.29 -5.97 10.14
N THR A 226 -1.17 -5.25 10.22
CA THR A 226 0.11 -5.68 9.66
C THR A 226 1.14 -5.73 10.79
N ASP A 227 1.62 -6.94 11.09
CA ASP A 227 2.62 -7.15 12.13
C ASP A 227 3.87 -6.29 11.85
N PRO A 228 4.36 -5.49 12.80
CA PRO A 228 5.58 -4.70 12.63
C PRO A 228 6.81 -5.53 12.22
N GLU A 229 6.79 -6.84 12.46
CA GLU A 229 7.84 -7.75 11.99
C GLU A 229 7.87 -7.84 10.46
N MET A 230 6.74 -7.61 9.77
CA MET A 230 6.72 -7.54 8.31
C MET A 230 7.53 -6.33 7.82
N ALA A 231 7.39 -5.16 8.46
CA ALA A 231 8.20 -3.99 8.16
C ALA A 231 9.70 -4.23 8.43
N ARG A 232 10.04 -4.92 9.54
CA ARG A 232 11.43 -5.30 9.86
C ARG A 232 12.02 -6.22 8.80
N ARG A 233 11.25 -7.24 8.35
CA ARG A 233 11.70 -8.16 7.31
C ARG A 233 11.94 -7.46 5.98
N LEU A 234 11.01 -6.60 5.55
CA LEU A 234 11.18 -5.83 4.31
C LEU A 234 12.45 -4.96 4.36
N TYR A 235 12.67 -4.26 5.48
CA TYR A 235 13.89 -3.49 5.67
C TYR A 235 15.15 -4.36 5.65
N ALA A 236 15.14 -5.50 6.33
CA ALA A 236 16.30 -6.37 6.44
C ALA A 236 16.69 -7.01 5.10
N GLU A 237 15.68 -7.36 4.27
CA GLU A 237 15.86 -8.05 3.00
C GLU A 237 15.97 -7.10 1.79
N ALA A 238 15.80 -5.78 1.99
CA ALA A 238 15.91 -4.81 0.91
C ALA A 238 17.31 -4.74 0.31
N ALA A 239 17.38 -4.75 -1.02
CA ALA A 239 18.64 -4.59 -1.76
C ALA A 239 19.19 -3.15 -1.69
N SER A 240 18.33 -2.17 -1.45
CA SER A 240 18.72 -0.76 -1.36
C SER A 240 19.79 -0.55 -0.28
N GLU A 241 20.90 0.10 -0.64
CA GLU A 241 21.92 0.56 0.31
C GLU A 241 21.43 1.78 1.11
N GLN A 242 20.56 2.58 0.51
CA GLN A 242 19.95 3.78 1.09
C GLN A 242 18.57 3.42 1.66
N ARG A 243 18.57 2.74 2.83
CA ARG A 243 17.33 2.32 3.46
C ARG A 243 17.23 2.75 4.91
N GLN A 244 16.03 3.13 5.33
CA GLN A 244 15.70 3.51 6.69
C GLN A 244 14.46 2.77 7.18
N LEU A 245 14.45 2.39 8.46
CA LEU A 245 13.30 1.82 9.14
C LEU A 245 12.88 2.74 10.27
N VAL A 246 11.62 3.13 10.29
CA VAL A 246 10.99 3.86 11.40
C VAL A 246 9.89 3.00 12.00
N LEU A 247 10.01 2.70 13.30
CA LEU A 247 8.99 1.98 14.05
C LEU A 247 8.42 2.88 15.13
N VAL A 248 7.18 3.32 14.90
CA VAL A 248 6.47 4.28 15.75
C VAL A 248 5.96 3.57 17.02
N GLU A 249 6.39 4.04 18.19
CA GLU A 249 5.91 3.56 19.48
C GLU A 249 4.45 3.93 19.68
N GLY A 250 3.60 2.98 20.09
CA GLY A 250 2.15 3.20 20.17
C GLY A 250 1.46 3.42 18.82
N GLY A 251 2.21 3.34 17.74
CA GLY A 251 1.68 3.50 16.37
C GLY A 251 0.78 2.34 15.98
N VAL A 252 -0.40 2.66 15.47
CA VAL A 252 -1.39 1.71 14.96
C VAL A 252 -1.43 1.74 13.42
N HIS A 253 -2.38 1.00 12.80
CA HIS A 253 -2.43 0.82 11.35
C HIS A 253 -2.56 2.12 10.53
N ASN A 254 -3.20 3.15 11.09
CA ASN A 254 -3.44 4.41 10.37
C ASN A 254 -2.82 5.59 11.12
N GLY A 255 -2.42 6.63 10.38
CA GLY A 255 -2.00 7.91 10.94
C GLY A 255 -0.52 8.02 11.27
N LEU A 256 0.32 7.07 10.89
CA LEU A 256 1.77 7.13 11.12
C LEU A 256 2.43 8.29 10.39
N TYR A 257 1.85 8.71 9.27
CA TYR A 257 2.31 9.87 8.49
C TYR A 257 2.42 11.19 9.30
N ASP A 258 1.73 11.30 10.45
CA ASP A 258 1.79 12.49 11.31
C ASP A 258 2.85 12.37 12.44
N ALA A 259 3.44 11.17 12.65
CA ALA A 259 4.47 10.99 13.66
C ALA A 259 5.74 11.80 13.31
N PRO A 260 6.32 12.53 14.28
CA PRO A 260 7.50 13.37 14.03
C PRO A 260 8.65 12.62 13.39
N GLU A 261 8.99 11.43 13.90
CA GLU A 261 10.05 10.58 13.38
C GLU A 261 9.82 10.09 11.95
N VAL A 262 8.55 9.92 11.55
CA VAL A 262 8.18 9.59 10.18
C VAL A 262 8.34 10.80 9.27
N GLN A 263 7.92 11.97 9.74
CA GLN A 263 8.08 13.22 9.00
C GLN A 263 9.57 13.56 8.81
N ASP A 264 10.39 13.43 9.85
CA ASP A 264 11.84 13.66 9.75
C ASP A 264 12.47 12.73 8.70
N ALA A 265 12.18 11.42 8.77
CA ALA A 265 12.68 10.44 7.80
C ALA A 265 12.18 10.72 6.37
N TYR A 266 10.95 11.21 6.23
CA TYR A 266 10.40 11.60 4.94
C TYR A 266 11.11 12.84 4.37
N TYR A 267 11.39 13.86 5.19
CA TYR A 267 12.19 15.03 4.79
C TYR A 267 13.60 14.61 4.33
N ASP A 268 14.27 13.74 5.08
CA ASP A 268 15.59 13.22 4.73
C ASP A 268 15.56 12.50 3.37
N LEU A 269 14.53 11.69 3.12
CA LEU A 269 14.36 11.00 1.84
C LEU A 269 14.13 11.98 0.69
N VAL A 270 13.29 13.00 0.88
CA VAL A 270 13.06 14.06 -0.13
C VAL A 270 14.35 14.82 -0.41
N GLU A 271 15.10 15.22 0.61
CA GLU A 271 16.41 15.88 0.45
C GLU A 271 17.39 14.98 -0.32
N HIS A 272 17.45 13.70 0.05
CA HIS A 272 18.32 12.75 -0.63
C HIS A 272 18.04 12.67 -2.14
N VAL A 273 16.77 12.46 -2.54
CA VAL A 273 16.41 12.29 -3.96
C VAL A 273 16.50 13.60 -4.77
N THR A 274 16.49 14.76 -4.10
CA THR A 274 16.61 16.07 -4.76
C THR A 274 18.05 16.53 -4.92
N THR A 275 18.97 16.07 -4.05
CA THR A 275 20.39 16.48 -4.03
C THR A 275 21.31 15.45 -4.69
N SER A 276 20.91 14.16 -4.72
CA SER A 276 21.71 13.11 -5.33
C SER A 276 21.83 13.27 -6.85
N THR A 277 23.03 13.00 -7.37
CA THR A 277 23.24 12.96 -8.84
C THR A 277 22.40 11.81 -9.42
N PRO A 278 21.64 12.02 -10.51
CA PRO A 278 20.85 10.96 -11.11
C PRO A 278 21.70 9.74 -11.45
N ARG A 279 21.31 8.56 -10.97
CA ARG A 279 21.91 7.31 -11.44
C ARG A 279 21.57 7.16 -12.95
N PRO A 280 22.50 6.84 -13.82
CA PRO A 280 22.16 6.56 -15.21
C PRO A 280 21.16 5.41 -15.25
N ALA A 281 20.13 5.54 -16.10
CA ALA A 281 19.15 4.49 -16.29
C ALA A 281 19.88 3.19 -16.66
N SER A 282 19.65 2.11 -15.93
CA SER A 282 20.12 0.79 -16.33
C SER A 282 19.48 0.49 -17.69
N SER A 283 20.29 0.31 -18.71
CA SER A 283 19.80 -0.07 -20.04
C SER A 283 19.07 -1.41 -19.93
N PRO A 284 17.94 -1.58 -20.68
CA PRO A 284 17.14 -2.79 -20.65
C PRO A 284 17.89 -4.02 -21.12
#